data_1e86b20d5d02450ca1447cf6c5a99081
#
_entry.id   1e86b20d5d02450ca1447cf6c5a99081
#
_cell.length_a   1.000
_cell.length_b   1.000
_cell.length_c   1.000
_cell.angle_alpha   90.00
_cell.angle_beta   90.00
_cell.angle_gamma   90.00
#
_symmetry.space_group_name_H-M   'P 1'
#
loop_
_entity.id
_entity.type
_entity.pdbx_description
1 polymer ?
#
loop_
_entity_poly.entity_id
_entity_poly.type
_entity_poly.pdbx_seq_one_letter_code
_entity_poly.pdbx_strand_id
1 'polypeptide(L)'
;MTRGVTSLRAQSVVALGGGHGLHASLQALRRLVADLTVDELTAIVTVADNGGSSGRLRGEFGVLPPGDLRMALAALCGDDRWGDTWARVVQHRFEGEGEMRGHVVGNLLIVALWELLGDHVDALDLVGRLLGASGRVLPMALTPMDITAEVRGLVPGDPEALTTVRGQVEVATTDGVISSIALDPPDPEACPQAIEAVRTADWVVIGPGSWFSSVIPHVMVPTLRSALAQTDARVIVVLNLEEQAGETGGFSPEDHLAVLAEHAPDLTVHTVLADRGSVGEGLAGLAHIVAAYGAELVVDDVAANDGSPRHDVVKLADAYSRILARG
;
A
#
# COMPACT_ATOMS: atom_id res chain seq x y z
N MET A 1 46.17 12.76 0.03
CA MET A 1 44.82 13.27 0.16
C MET A 1 43.87 12.10 -0.01
N THR A 2 43.56 11.40 1.07
CA THR A 2 42.61 10.29 1.13
C THR A 2 41.21 10.91 1.12
N ARG A 3 40.49 10.75 0.01
CA ARG A 3 39.06 11.03 -0.04
C ARG A 3 38.40 10.06 0.96
N GLY A 4 37.83 10.61 2.03
CA GLY A 4 37.01 9.84 2.94
C GLY A 4 35.88 9.23 2.13
N VAL A 5 35.81 7.90 2.11
CA VAL A 5 34.63 7.16 1.72
C VAL A 5 33.62 7.48 2.81
N THR A 6 32.68 8.39 2.52
CA THR A 6 31.48 8.54 3.35
C THR A 6 30.80 7.20 3.25
N SER A 7 30.85 6.41 4.30
CA SER A 7 30.03 5.21 4.45
C SER A 7 28.59 5.69 4.24
N LEU A 8 27.97 5.32 3.12
CA LEU A 8 26.53 5.45 2.98
C LEU A 8 25.92 4.66 4.15
N ARG A 9 25.19 5.37 5.01
CA ARG A 9 24.50 4.73 6.12
C ARG A 9 23.47 3.78 5.52
N ALA A 10 23.48 2.53 6.00
CA ALA A 10 22.44 1.57 5.69
C ALA A 10 21.06 2.23 5.87
N GLN A 11 20.20 2.16 4.85
CA GLN A 11 18.86 2.77 4.91
C GLN A 11 17.78 1.69 4.96
N SER A 12 16.91 1.81 5.95
CA SER A 12 15.73 0.96 6.10
C SER A 12 14.48 1.70 5.59
N VAL A 13 13.70 1.03 4.74
CA VAL A 13 12.49 1.59 4.15
C VAL A 13 11.29 0.71 4.46
N VAL A 14 10.23 1.33 4.96
CA VAL A 14 8.92 0.71 5.13
C VAL A 14 7.94 1.28 4.12
N ALA A 15 7.25 0.42 3.35
CA ALA A 15 6.23 0.82 2.38
C ALA A 15 4.85 0.31 2.82
N LEU A 16 3.87 1.22 2.92
CA LEU A 16 2.49 0.94 3.33
C LEU A 16 1.54 1.05 2.15
N GLY A 17 0.62 0.10 2.03
CA GLY A 17 -0.41 0.13 0.99
C GLY A 17 -1.01 -1.24 0.69
N GLY A 18 -1.52 -1.40 -0.52
CA GLY A 18 -2.09 -2.64 -1.04
C GLY A 18 -2.20 -2.62 -2.57
N GLY A 19 -2.65 -3.72 -3.14
CA GLY A 19 -2.95 -3.85 -4.55
C GLY A 19 -1.81 -3.52 -5.51
N HIS A 20 -2.19 -2.99 -6.67
CA HIS A 20 -1.26 -2.67 -7.76
C HIS A 20 -0.37 -1.47 -7.46
N GLY A 21 -0.85 -0.50 -6.66
CA GLY A 21 -0.07 0.68 -6.29
C GLY A 21 1.14 0.28 -5.45
N LEU A 22 0.93 -0.43 -4.35
CA LEU A 22 2.01 -0.96 -3.53
C LEU A 22 2.92 -1.91 -4.32
N HIS A 23 2.35 -2.75 -5.20
CA HIS A 23 3.15 -3.64 -6.06
C HIS A 23 4.17 -2.87 -6.90
N ALA A 24 3.77 -1.79 -7.56
CA ALA A 24 4.66 -0.94 -8.34
C ALA A 24 5.72 -0.24 -7.47
N SER A 25 5.30 0.28 -6.30
CA SER A 25 6.20 0.90 -5.32
C SER A 25 7.26 -0.07 -4.82
N LEU A 26 6.86 -1.31 -4.47
CA LEU A 26 7.79 -2.36 -4.01
C LEU A 26 8.76 -2.79 -5.10
N GLN A 27 8.31 -2.90 -6.35
CA GLN A 27 9.21 -3.19 -7.47
C GLN A 27 10.25 -2.07 -7.67
N ALA A 28 9.85 -0.81 -7.49
CA ALA A 28 10.75 0.33 -7.56
C ALA A 28 11.77 0.31 -6.41
N LEU A 29 11.31 0.12 -5.16
CA LEU A 29 12.17 0.05 -3.97
C LEU A 29 13.11 -1.15 -4.01
N ARG A 30 12.66 -2.31 -4.52
CA ARG A 30 13.49 -3.49 -4.71
C ARG A 30 14.71 -3.22 -5.61
N ARG A 31 14.58 -2.35 -6.63
CA ARG A 31 15.72 -1.94 -7.45
C ARG A 31 16.75 -1.20 -6.62
N LEU A 32 16.31 -0.35 -5.68
CA LEU A 32 17.21 0.35 -4.77
C LEU A 32 17.89 -0.60 -3.77
N VAL A 33 17.24 -1.71 -3.42
CA VAL A 33 17.90 -2.78 -2.65
C VAL A 33 18.99 -3.44 -3.48
N ALA A 34 18.73 -3.74 -4.75
CA ALA A 34 19.72 -4.33 -5.65
C ALA A 34 20.91 -3.39 -5.90
N ASP A 35 20.68 -2.08 -5.93
CA ASP A 35 21.70 -1.05 -6.10
C ASP A 35 22.40 -0.64 -4.78
N LEU A 36 22.10 -1.32 -3.67
CA LEU A 36 22.64 -1.08 -2.31
C LEU A 36 22.37 0.35 -1.80
N THR A 37 21.31 0.99 -2.27
CA THR A 37 20.83 2.28 -1.73
C THR A 37 19.93 2.06 -0.52
N VAL A 38 19.20 0.95 -0.51
CA VAL A 38 18.34 0.48 0.58
C VAL A 38 18.87 -0.86 1.05
N ASP A 39 19.04 -1.04 2.36
CA ASP A 39 19.55 -2.29 2.94
C ASP A 39 18.41 -3.17 3.45
N GLU A 40 17.38 -2.56 4.01
CA GLU A 40 16.21 -3.26 4.53
C GLU A 40 14.92 -2.68 3.92
N LEU A 41 14.12 -3.54 3.33
CA LEU A 41 12.81 -3.19 2.78
C LEU A 41 11.72 -4.02 3.44
N THR A 42 10.75 -3.35 4.04
CA THR A 42 9.56 -3.99 4.63
C THR A 42 8.29 -3.43 4.01
N ALA A 43 7.43 -4.30 3.52
CA ALA A 43 6.08 -3.96 3.09
C ALA A 43 5.09 -4.22 4.23
N ILE A 44 4.32 -3.21 4.62
CA ILE A 44 3.16 -3.35 5.52
C ILE A 44 1.91 -3.26 4.67
N VAL A 45 1.15 -4.35 4.62
CA VAL A 45 0.11 -4.57 3.62
C VAL A 45 -1.27 -4.56 4.26
N THR A 46 -2.22 -3.91 3.58
CA THR A 46 -3.63 -3.94 3.98
C THR A 46 -4.20 -5.35 3.99
N VAL A 47 -5.07 -5.63 4.94
CA VAL A 47 -5.75 -6.93 5.13
C VAL A 47 -7.28 -6.76 5.19
N ALA A 48 -7.81 -5.80 4.44
CA ALA A 48 -9.24 -5.52 4.36
C ALA A 48 -9.89 -6.03 3.06
N ASP A 49 -9.13 -6.71 2.15
CA ASP A 49 -9.64 -7.24 0.87
C ASP A 49 -10.72 -8.32 1.11
N ASN A 50 -11.87 -8.14 0.47
CA ASN A 50 -12.97 -9.11 0.48
C ASN A 50 -13.29 -9.64 -0.93
N GLY A 51 -12.46 -9.34 -1.94
CA GLY A 51 -12.74 -9.67 -3.33
C GLY A 51 -12.18 -11.02 -3.80
N GLY A 52 -12.77 -11.56 -4.86
CA GLY A 52 -12.26 -12.68 -5.66
C GLY A 52 -11.80 -13.91 -4.86
N SER A 53 -10.56 -14.34 -5.09
CA SER A 53 -9.94 -15.49 -4.40
C SER A 53 -9.73 -15.22 -2.90
N SER A 54 -9.32 -14.01 -2.54
CA SER A 54 -9.10 -13.60 -1.14
C SER A 54 -10.37 -13.66 -0.33
N GLY A 55 -11.46 -13.05 -0.85
CA GLY A 55 -12.74 -13.02 -0.15
C GLY A 55 -13.32 -14.41 0.07
N ARG A 56 -13.20 -15.31 -0.93
CA ARG A 56 -13.66 -16.71 -0.77
C ARG A 56 -12.88 -17.44 0.30
N LEU A 57 -11.55 -17.35 0.30
CA LEU A 57 -10.71 -18.02 1.30
C LEU A 57 -10.94 -17.43 2.71
N ARG A 58 -11.05 -16.10 2.81
CA ARG A 58 -11.40 -15.43 4.06
C ARG A 58 -12.76 -15.92 4.58
N GLY A 59 -13.77 -16.02 3.73
CA GLY A 59 -15.11 -16.48 4.12
C GLY A 59 -15.17 -17.94 4.52
N GLU A 60 -14.37 -18.81 3.89
CA GLU A 60 -14.34 -20.24 4.16
C GLU A 60 -13.51 -20.59 5.41
N PHE A 61 -12.33 -19.97 5.58
CA PHE A 61 -11.37 -20.33 6.63
C PHE A 61 -11.31 -19.33 7.78
N GLY A 62 -11.97 -18.18 7.70
CA GLY A 62 -11.93 -17.15 8.74
C GLY A 62 -10.55 -16.48 8.91
N VAL A 63 -9.71 -16.51 7.86
CA VAL A 63 -8.33 -16.01 7.86
C VAL A 63 -8.24 -14.59 7.34
N LEU A 64 -7.05 -13.98 7.46
CA LEU A 64 -6.73 -12.72 6.77
C LEU A 64 -6.82 -12.91 5.24
N PRO A 65 -7.22 -11.87 4.48
CA PRO A 65 -7.23 -11.94 3.03
C PRO A 65 -5.79 -12.01 2.48
N PRO A 66 -5.40 -13.07 1.76
CA PRO A 66 -4.02 -13.27 1.33
C PRO A 66 -3.64 -12.49 0.06
N GLY A 67 -4.59 -11.84 -0.63
CA GLY A 67 -4.40 -11.33 -1.99
C GLY A 67 -3.32 -10.27 -2.11
N ASP A 68 -3.42 -9.21 -1.33
CA ASP A 68 -2.45 -8.10 -1.35
C ASP A 68 -1.10 -8.51 -0.77
N LEU A 69 -1.08 -9.36 0.28
CA LEU A 69 0.13 -9.96 0.83
C LEU A 69 0.88 -10.78 -0.22
N ARG A 70 0.17 -11.61 -0.99
CA ARG A 70 0.72 -12.35 -2.12
C ARG A 70 1.26 -11.42 -3.21
N MET A 71 0.55 -10.32 -3.52
CA MET A 71 0.99 -9.35 -4.52
C MET A 71 2.28 -8.65 -4.09
N ALA A 72 2.40 -8.29 -2.82
CA ALA A 72 3.62 -7.72 -2.25
C ALA A 72 4.79 -8.72 -2.30
N LEU A 73 4.56 -9.98 -1.91
CA LEU A 73 5.57 -11.05 -2.02
C LEU A 73 6.04 -11.24 -3.47
N ALA A 74 5.13 -11.26 -4.43
CA ALA A 74 5.47 -11.37 -5.85
C ALA A 74 6.25 -10.15 -6.38
N ALA A 75 5.96 -8.94 -5.89
CA ALA A 75 6.70 -7.73 -6.26
C ALA A 75 8.16 -7.76 -5.76
N LEU A 76 8.42 -8.44 -4.66
CA LEU A 76 9.73 -8.56 -4.04
C LEU A 76 10.57 -9.74 -4.55
N CYS A 77 10.01 -10.62 -5.41
CA CYS A 77 10.79 -11.68 -6.07
C CYS A 77 11.92 -11.07 -6.91
N GLY A 78 13.07 -11.76 -6.95
CA GLY A 78 14.24 -11.33 -7.74
C GLY A 78 13.97 -11.30 -9.24
N ASP A 79 14.86 -10.64 -10.00
CA ASP A 79 14.81 -10.57 -11.48
C ASP A 79 15.54 -11.77 -12.13
N ASP A 80 16.00 -12.72 -11.32
CA ASP A 80 16.61 -13.96 -11.82
C ASP A 80 15.53 -14.98 -12.28
N ARG A 81 15.98 -16.06 -12.89
CA ARG A 81 15.07 -17.11 -13.37
C ARG A 81 14.20 -17.71 -12.26
N TRP A 82 14.73 -17.80 -11.05
CA TRP A 82 13.98 -18.33 -9.89
C TRP A 82 12.87 -17.37 -9.49
N GLY A 83 13.22 -16.11 -9.28
CA GLY A 83 12.27 -15.06 -8.90
C GLY A 83 11.17 -14.86 -9.94
N ASP A 84 11.51 -14.78 -11.25
CA ASP A 84 10.52 -14.67 -12.32
C ASP A 84 9.57 -15.88 -12.34
N THR A 85 10.13 -17.10 -12.24
CA THR A 85 9.30 -18.30 -12.22
C THR A 85 8.32 -18.29 -11.05
N TRP A 86 8.82 -18.02 -9.83
CA TRP A 86 7.99 -18.07 -8.64
C TRP A 86 7.00 -16.89 -8.56
N ALA A 87 7.37 -15.72 -9.02
CA ALA A 87 6.43 -14.60 -9.14
C ALA A 87 5.23 -14.96 -10.03
N ARG A 88 5.48 -15.65 -11.15
CA ARG A 88 4.43 -16.16 -12.04
C ARG A 88 3.61 -17.29 -11.41
N VAL A 89 4.26 -18.24 -10.72
CA VAL A 89 3.57 -19.34 -10.03
C VAL A 89 2.62 -18.82 -8.96
N VAL A 90 3.09 -17.96 -8.05
CA VAL A 90 2.23 -17.46 -6.97
C VAL A 90 1.13 -16.54 -7.48
N GLN A 91 1.29 -15.94 -8.64
CA GLN A 91 0.27 -15.11 -9.29
C GLN A 91 -0.64 -15.91 -10.22
N HIS A 92 -0.32 -17.19 -10.48
CA HIS A 92 -1.13 -18.01 -11.38
C HIS A 92 -2.55 -18.18 -10.85
N ARG A 93 -3.52 -17.86 -11.71
CA ARG A 93 -4.96 -18.01 -11.44
C ARG A 93 -5.53 -19.17 -12.22
N PHE A 94 -6.19 -20.09 -11.54
CA PHE A 94 -6.82 -21.24 -12.19
C PHE A 94 -7.99 -20.80 -13.09
N GLU A 95 -8.02 -21.33 -14.31
CA GLU A 95 -9.03 -20.99 -15.34
C GLU A 95 -10.14 -22.06 -15.48
N GLY A 96 -10.07 -23.18 -14.75
CA GLY A 96 -11.05 -24.28 -14.85
C GLY A 96 -12.51 -23.83 -14.62
N GLU A 97 -13.48 -24.73 -14.82
CA GLU A 97 -14.92 -24.45 -14.63
C GLU A 97 -15.44 -24.85 -13.24
N GLY A 98 -14.65 -25.58 -12.44
CA GLY A 98 -15.02 -26.03 -11.09
C GLY A 98 -14.74 -25.01 -10.00
N GLU A 99 -14.81 -25.46 -8.74
CA GLU A 99 -14.65 -24.64 -7.53
C GLU A 99 -13.30 -23.92 -7.46
N MET A 100 -12.24 -24.53 -8.02
CA MET A 100 -10.92 -23.92 -8.08
C MET A 100 -10.82 -22.73 -9.02
N ARG A 101 -11.82 -22.51 -9.89
CA ARG A 101 -11.83 -21.40 -10.85
C ARG A 101 -11.63 -20.05 -10.15
N GLY A 102 -10.62 -19.32 -10.62
CA GLY A 102 -10.29 -18.00 -10.14
C GLY A 102 -9.53 -17.99 -8.82
N HIS A 103 -9.26 -19.14 -8.18
CA HIS A 103 -8.30 -19.19 -7.08
C HIS A 103 -6.88 -18.95 -7.58
N VAL A 104 -6.08 -18.32 -6.73
CA VAL A 104 -4.68 -17.97 -7.02
C VAL A 104 -3.76 -18.88 -6.20
N VAL A 105 -2.77 -19.48 -6.84
CA VAL A 105 -1.86 -20.47 -6.20
C VAL A 105 -1.23 -19.88 -4.93
N GLY A 106 -0.70 -18.67 -4.98
CA GLY A 106 -0.07 -18.04 -3.82
C GLY A 106 -1.03 -17.78 -2.68
N ASN A 107 -2.31 -17.48 -2.96
CA ASN A 107 -3.32 -17.33 -1.91
C ASN A 107 -3.54 -18.65 -1.17
N LEU A 108 -3.65 -19.76 -1.91
CA LEU A 108 -3.78 -21.10 -1.33
C LEU A 108 -2.54 -21.50 -0.52
N LEU A 109 -1.34 -21.19 -1.04
CA LEU A 109 -0.08 -21.45 -0.34
C LEU A 109 0.00 -20.71 0.99
N ILE A 110 -0.34 -19.43 1.01
CA ILE A 110 -0.31 -18.60 2.23
C ILE A 110 -1.31 -19.15 3.25
N VAL A 111 -2.55 -19.42 2.86
CA VAL A 111 -3.58 -19.97 3.76
C VAL A 111 -3.15 -21.32 4.32
N ALA A 112 -2.64 -22.24 3.50
CA ALA A 112 -2.16 -23.55 3.95
C ALA A 112 -1.03 -23.43 4.99
N LEU A 113 -0.13 -22.46 4.83
CA LEU A 113 0.94 -22.22 5.80
C LEU A 113 0.41 -21.57 7.10
N TRP A 114 -0.61 -20.72 7.02
CA TRP A 114 -1.27 -20.20 8.21
C TRP A 114 -1.92 -21.31 9.04
N GLU A 115 -2.61 -22.25 8.39
CA GLU A 115 -3.18 -23.42 9.08
C GLU A 115 -2.12 -24.32 9.71
N LEU A 116 -0.99 -24.50 9.02
CA LEU A 116 0.08 -25.41 9.48
C LEU A 116 0.90 -24.82 10.63
N LEU A 117 1.19 -23.51 10.59
CA LEU A 117 2.09 -22.86 11.54
C LEU A 117 1.36 -22.13 12.67
N GLY A 118 0.12 -21.75 12.46
CA GLY A 118 -0.68 -20.99 13.45
C GLY A 118 -0.18 -19.55 13.67
N ASP A 119 0.81 -19.09 12.90
CA ASP A 119 1.35 -17.72 12.96
C ASP A 119 1.38 -17.10 11.55
N HIS A 120 0.77 -15.91 11.44
CA HIS A 120 0.63 -15.22 10.16
C HIS A 120 1.97 -14.70 9.63
N VAL A 121 2.81 -14.17 10.53
CA VAL A 121 4.09 -13.55 10.16
C VAL A 121 5.12 -14.62 9.81
N ASP A 122 5.23 -15.66 10.62
CA ASP A 122 6.15 -16.78 10.36
C ASP A 122 5.85 -17.45 9.01
N ALA A 123 4.57 -17.61 8.68
CA ALA A 123 4.15 -18.15 7.39
C ALA A 123 4.55 -17.25 6.22
N LEU A 124 4.33 -15.93 6.33
CA LEU A 124 4.74 -14.97 5.30
C LEU A 124 6.27 -14.92 5.14
N ASP A 125 7.01 -14.96 6.24
CA ASP A 125 8.47 -15.02 6.24
C ASP A 125 8.96 -16.30 5.56
N LEU A 126 8.26 -17.43 5.74
CA LEU A 126 8.59 -18.69 5.06
C LEU A 126 8.31 -18.61 3.55
N VAL A 127 7.18 -18.03 3.15
CA VAL A 127 6.89 -17.77 1.73
C VAL A 127 7.94 -16.82 1.13
N GLY A 128 8.29 -15.75 1.82
CA GLY A 128 9.33 -14.81 1.38
C GLY A 128 10.67 -15.51 1.11
N ARG A 129 11.10 -16.37 2.02
CA ARG A 129 12.31 -17.20 1.83
C ARG A 129 12.20 -18.15 0.64
N LEU A 130 11.06 -18.83 0.46
CA LEU A 130 10.81 -19.70 -0.69
C LEU A 130 10.93 -18.94 -2.01
N LEU A 131 10.41 -17.73 -2.06
CA LEU A 131 10.40 -16.88 -3.24
C LEU A 131 11.73 -16.19 -3.50
N GLY A 132 12.66 -16.18 -2.55
CA GLY A 132 13.87 -15.37 -2.60
C GLY A 132 13.57 -13.87 -2.62
N ALA A 133 12.56 -13.46 -1.84
CA ALA A 133 12.13 -12.06 -1.79
C ALA A 133 13.22 -11.14 -1.24
N SER A 134 13.41 -9.98 -1.89
CA SER A 134 14.38 -8.95 -1.52
C SER A 134 13.84 -7.97 -0.47
N GLY A 135 12.97 -8.45 0.42
CA GLY A 135 12.34 -7.66 1.49
C GLY A 135 11.35 -8.51 2.27
N ARG A 136 10.82 -7.94 3.33
CA ARG A 136 9.86 -8.60 4.23
C ARG A 136 8.44 -8.10 3.96
N VAL A 137 7.46 -9.00 4.09
CA VAL A 137 6.03 -8.66 3.95
C VAL A 137 5.31 -8.95 5.25
N LEU A 138 4.66 -7.94 5.79
CA LEU A 138 3.92 -7.99 7.05
C LEU A 138 2.46 -7.53 6.83
N PRO A 139 1.47 -8.13 7.50
CA PRO A 139 0.12 -7.61 7.51
C PRO A 139 0.06 -6.34 8.39
N MET A 140 -0.77 -5.37 8.06
CA MET A 140 -0.97 -4.19 8.92
C MET A 140 -1.63 -4.54 10.26
N ALA A 141 -2.44 -5.60 10.29
CA ALA A 141 -3.11 -6.11 11.47
C ALA A 141 -3.27 -7.63 11.41
N LEU A 142 -3.44 -8.26 12.56
CA LEU A 142 -3.62 -9.71 12.71
C LEU A 142 -5.10 -10.12 12.82
N THR A 143 -6.01 -9.15 12.90
CA THR A 143 -7.46 -9.37 12.94
C THR A 143 -8.05 -9.15 11.54
N PRO A 144 -8.84 -10.10 11.01
CA PRO A 144 -9.63 -9.85 9.81
C PRO A 144 -10.58 -8.67 10.02
N MET A 145 -10.65 -7.76 9.06
CA MET A 145 -11.46 -6.56 9.16
C MET A 145 -12.17 -6.24 7.85
N ASP A 146 -13.26 -5.50 7.94
CA ASP A 146 -13.93 -4.89 6.81
C ASP A 146 -13.75 -3.37 6.85
N ILE A 147 -13.79 -2.76 5.66
CA ILE A 147 -13.97 -1.32 5.52
C ILE A 147 -15.46 -1.09 5.41
N THR A 148 -15.97 -0.11 6.15
CA THR A 148 -17.34 0.40 6.01
C THR A 148 -17.28 1.86 5.61
N ALA A 149 -18.21 2.30 4.76
CA ALA A 149 -18.32 3.70 4.35
C ALA A 149 -19.75 4.20 4.53
N GLU A 150 -19.91 5.44 4.99
CA GLU A 150 -21.16 6.16 4.89
C GLU A 150 -21.17 6.89 3.54
N VAL A 151 -22.16 6.60 2.71
CA VAL A 151 -22.22 7.05 1.32
C VAL A 151 -23.50 7.82 1.08
N ARG A 152 -23.41 8.97 0.42
CA ARG A 152 -24.53 9.79 -0.04
C ARG A 152 -24.85 9.53 -1.50
N GLY A 153 -26.08 9.84 -1.90
CA GLY A 153 -26.50 9.79 -3.31
C GLY A 153 -27.00 8.42 -3.76
N LEU A 154 -27.05 7.41 -2.88
CA LEU A 154 -27.55 6.07 -3.22
C LEU A 154 -29.05 5.90 -3.09
N VAL A 155 -29.74 6.79 -2.34
CA VAL A 155 -31.18 6.70 -2.12
C VAL A 155 -31.92 7.54 -3.16
N PRO A 156 -32.73 6.93 -4.07
CA PRO A 156 -33.51 7.68 -5.06
C PRO A 156 -34.46 8.68 -4.38
N GLY A 157 -34.36 9.97 -4.75
CA GLY A 157 -35.21 11.02 -4.22
C GLY A 157 -34.69 11.66 -2.91
N ASP A 158 -33.64 11.15 -2.30
CA ASP A 158 -32.98 11.75 -1.15
C ASP A 158 -31.44 11.67 -1.30
N PRO A 159 -30.82 12.62 -2.01
CA PRO A 159 -29.38 12.60 -2.28
C PRO A 159 -28.51 12.81 -1.02
N GLU A 160 -29.09 13.34 0.06
CA GLU A 160 -28.36 13.58 1.33
C GLU A 160 -28.47 12.40 2.31
N ALA A 161 -29.35 11.41 2.03
CA ALA A 161 -29.46 10.24 2.87
C ALA A 161 -28.16 9.44 2.88
N LEU A 162 -27.70 9.08 4.07
CA LEU A 162 -26.54 8.23 4.29
C LEU A 162 -26.93 6.76 4.18
N THR A 163 -26.12 6.00 3.48
CA THR A 163 -26.24 4.54 3.36
C THR A 163 -24.90 3.91 3.73
N THR A 164 -24.92 2.96 4.67
CA THR A 164 -23.73 2.23 5.04
C THR A 164 -23.42 1.18 3.97
N VAL A 165 -22.25 1.29 3.36
CA VAL A 165 -21.66 0.32 2.42
C VAL A 165 -20.56 -0.42 3.15
N ARG A 166 -20.53 -1.78 3.05
CA ARG A 166 -19.58 -2.64 3.77
C ARG A 166 -18.82 -3.51 2.79
N GLY A 167 -17.52 -3.55 2.96
CA GLY A 167 -16.59 -4.35 2.16
C GLY A 167 -15.75 -3.49 1.23
N GLN A 168 -14.49 -3.89 1.02
CA GLN A 168 -13.53 -3.15 0.21
C GLN A 168 -14.00 -3.01 -1.26
N VAL A 169 -14.52 -4.09 -1.84
CA VAL A 169 -15.00 -4.08 -3.23
C VAL A 169 -16.22 -3.19 -3.37
N GLU A 170 -17.16 -3.30 -2.45
CA GLU A 170 -18.41 -2.52 -2.42
C GLU A 170 -18.13 -1.03 -2.24
N VAL A 171 -17.18 -0.67 -1.38
CA VAL A 171 -16.74 0.72 -1.19
C VAL A 171 -16.03 1.24 -2.44
N ALA A 172 -15.12 0.44 -3.01
CA ALA A 172 -14.35 0.83 -4.20
C ALA A 172 -15.20 0.94 -5.49
N THR A 173 -16.39 0.37 -5.50
CA THR A 173 -17.30 0.38 -6.68
C THR A 173 -18.61 1.12 -6.45
N THR A 174 -18.73 1.88 -5.35
CA THR A 174 -19.94 2.63 -5.05
C THR A 174 -20.17 3.77 -6.05
N ASP A 175 -21.42 3.97 -6.46
CA ASP A 175 -21.80 5.10 -7.34
C ASP A 175 -22.06 6.40 -6.54
N GLY A 176 -22.01 6.34 -5.23
CA GLY A 176 -22.27 7.49 -4.36
C GLY A 176 -20.98 8.21 -3.94
N VAL A 177 -21.15 9.26 -3.14
CA VAL A 177 -20.06 10.05 -2.57
C VAL A 177 -19.76 9.52 -1.17
N ILE A 178 -18.53 9.06 -0.94
CA ILE A 178 -18.07 8.61 0.38
C ILE A 178 -17.98 9.82 1.30
N SER A 179 -18.73 9.78 2.41
CA SER A 179 -18.75 10.84 3.43
C SER A 179 -17.81 10.54 4.59
N SER A 180 -17.64 9.28 4.95
CA SER A 180 -16.71 8.81 5.96
C SER A 180 -16.43 7.32 5.78
N ILE A 181 -15.31 6.86 6.31
CA ILE A 181 -14.95 5.44 6.35
C ILE A 181 -14.66 5.02 7.78
N ALA A 182 -14.86 3.74 8.08
CA ALA A 182 -14.52 3.12 9.35
C ALA A 182 -14.00 1.69 9.14
N LEU A 183 -13.26 1.17 10.12
CA LEU A 183 -12.89 -0.24 10.18
C LEU A 183 -13.90 -1.01 11.05
N ASP A 184 -14.18 -2.24 10.70
CA ASP A 184 -14.97 -3.16 11.51
C ASP A 184 -14.21 -4.49 11.68
N PRO A 185 -13.69 -4.80 12.88
CA PRO A 185 -13.80 -4.03 14.14
C PRO A 185 -13.03 -2.69 14.08
N PRO A 186 -13.43 -1.69 14.92
CA PRO A 186 -12.82 -0.35 14.90
C PRO A 186 -11.40 -0.30 15.50
N ASP A 187 -11.02 -1.31 16.26
CA ASP A 187 -9.70 -1.43 16.90
C ASP A 187 -9.12 -2.82 16.62
N PRO A 188 -8.72 -3.11 15.37
CA PRO A 188 -8.11 -4.38 15.04
C PRO A 188 -6.71 -4.49 15.65
N GLU A 189 -6.32 -5.68 16.07
CA GLU A 189 -5.00 -5.95 16.61
C GLU A 189 -3.93 -5.68 15.53
N ALA A 190 -3.12 -4.63 15.72
CA ALA A 190 -2.02 -4.31 14.83
C ALA A 190 -0.93 -5.40 14.90
N CYS A 191 -0.27 -5.67 13.76
CA CYS A 191 0.88 -6.58 13.72
C CYS A 191 2.07 -5.98 14.50
N PRO A 192 2.56 -6.64 15.58
CA PRO A 192 3.66 -6.09 16.38
C PRO A 192 4.95 -5.87 15.58
N GLN A 193 5.24 -6.76 14.63
CA GLN A 193 6.41 -6.64 13.75
C GLN A 193 6.28 -5.46 12.79
N ALA A 194 5.05 -5.11 12.35
CA ALA A 194 4.80 -3.92 11.53
C ALA A 194 5.02 -2.64 12.35
N ILE A 195 4.57 -2.60 13.60
CA ILE A 195 4.83 -1.50 14.53
C ILE A 195 6.33 -1.29 14.72
N GLU A 196 7.08 -2.36 14.98
CA GLU A 196 8.52 -2.28 15.17
C GLU A 196 9.23 -1.82 13.90
N ALA A 197 8.84 -2.33 12.73
CA ALA A 197 9.40 -1.89 11.46
C ALA A 197 9.22 -0.38 11.25
N VAL A 198 8.04 0.18 11.56
CA VAL A 198 7.80 1.63 11.47
C VAL A 198 8.68 2.43 12.44
N ARG A 199 8.86 1.95 13.67
CA ARG A 199 9.65 2.64 14.71
C ARG A 199 11.14 2.68 14.40
N THR A 200 11.65 1.67 13.70
CA THR A 200 13.08 1.53 13.40
C THR A 200 13.47 1.96 11.99
N ALA A 201 12.49 2.30 11.16
CA ALA A 201 12.74 2.74 9.78
C ALA A 201 13.45 4.09 9.71
N ASP A 202 14.28 4.28 8.68
CA ASP A 202 14.76 5.61 8.27
C ASP A 202 13.73 6.32 7.39
N TRP A 203 12.95 5.55 6.63
CA TRP A 203 11.95 6.06 5.70
C TRP A 203 10.65 5.26 5.74
N VAL A 204 9.54 5.97 5.64
CA VAL A 204 8.21 5.41 5.48
C VAL A 204 7.61 5.95 4.19
N VAL A 205 7.17 5.05 3.30
CA VAL A 205 6.48 5.37 2.05
C VAL A 205 5.01 5.00 2.18
N ILE A 206 4.12 5.95 2.03
CA ILE A 206 2.65 5.76 2.08
C ILE A 206 2.09 5.85 0.67
N GLY A 207 1.45 4.79 0.20
CA GLY A 207 0.93 4.69 -1.17
C GLY A 207 2.05 4.42 -2.21
N PRO A 208 1.72 4.56 -3.52
CA PRO A 208 0.40 4.86 -4.08
C PRO A 208 -0.59 3.71 -3.93
N GLY A 209 -1.85 3.94 -4.30
CA GLY A 209 -2.89 2.90 -4.30
C GLY A 209 -4.27 3.44 -4.03
N SER A 210 -5.26 2.55 -4.04
CA SER A 210 -6.64 2.86 -3.70
C SER A 210 -6.71 3.55 -2.35
N TRP A 211 -7.22 4.80 -2.35
CA TRP A 211 -7.01 5.70 -1.21
C TRP A 211 -7.75 5.20 0.02
N PHE A 212 -9.06 4.97 -0.12
CA PHE A 212 -9.90 4.54 1.00
C PHE A 212 -9.78 3.04 1.32
N SER A 213 -9.46 2.21 0.33
CA SER A 213 -9.43 0.76 0.55
C SER A 213 -8.03 0.19 0.82
N SER A 214 -6.95 0.91 0.45
CA SER A 214 -5.60 0.37 0.59
C SER A 214 -4.62 1.28 1.34
N VAL A 215 -4.81 2.62 1.32
CA VAL A 215 -3.87 3.57 1.94
C VAL A 215 -4.35 4.01 3.32
N ILE A 216 -5.51 4.63 3.40
CA ILE A 216 -6.08 5.18 4.65
C ILE A 216 -6.30 4.11 5.73
N PRO A 217 -6.67 2.85 5.44
CA PRO A 217 -6.81 1.83 6.48
C PRO A 217 -5.59 1.65 7.38
N HIS A 218 -4.37 1.91 6.88
CA HIS A 218 -3.16 1.81 7.71
C HIS A 218 -3.13 2.85 8.84
N VAL A 219 -3.59 4.06 8.56
CA VAL A 219 -3.67 5.13 9.57
C VAL A 219 -4.94 5.05 10.41
N MET A 220 -5.87 4.18 10.06
CA MET A 220 -7.07 3.90 10.86
C MET A 220 -6.85 2.82 11.92
N VAL A 221 -5.82 1.97 11.80
CA VAL A 221 -5.41 1.03 12.87
C VAL A 221 -4.76 1.83 14.00
N PRO A 222 -5.36 1.95 15.20
CA PRO A 222 -4.95 2.95 16.20
C PRO A 222 -3.49 2.83 16.63
N THR A 223 -3.02 1.60 16.88
CA THR A 223 -1.64 1.37 17.32
C THR A 223 -0.62 1.63 16.20
N LEU A 224 -0.96 1.29 14.94
CA LEU A 224 -0.12 1.58 13.78
C LEU A 224 -0.05 3.09 13.51
N ARG A 225 -1.20 3.80 13.58
CA ARG A 225 -1.24 5.27 13.50
C ARG A 225 -0.35 5.91 14.57
N SER A 226 -0.44 5.43 15.82
CA SER A 226 0.40 5.93 16.91
C SER A 226 1.90 5.72 16.63
N ALA A 227 2.28 4.57 16.06
CA ALA A 227 3.67 4.33 15.66
C ALA A 227 4.11 5.26 14.53
N LEU A 228 3.26 5.49 13.52
CA LEU A 228 3.51 6.42 12.42
C LEU A 228 3.63 7.88 12.89
N ALA A 229 2.84 8.29 13.88
CA ALA A 229 2.91 9.64 14.45
C ALA A 229 4.16 9.87 15.32
N GLN A 230 4.76 8.81 15.87
CA GLN A 230 5.88 8.86 16.79
C GLN A 230 7.22 8.45 16.17
N THR A 231 7.22 8.01 14.92
CA THR A 231 8.45 7.58 14.25
C THR A 231 9.39 8.76 13.97
N ASP A 232 10.69 8.51 14.08
CA ASP A 232 11.73 9.43 13.62
C ASP A 232 11.99 9.29 12.09
N ALA A 233 11.31 8.33 11.43
CA ALA A 233 11.44 8.10 10.00
C ALA A 233 10.93 9.29 9.18
N ARG A 234 11.58 9.56 8.06
CA ARG A 234 11.05 10.53 7.08
C ARG A 234 9.91 9.92 6.28
N VAL A 235 8.78 10.59 6.24
CA VAL A 235 7.57 10.08 5.58
C VAL A 235 7.43 10.68 4.19
N ILE A 236 7.27 9.79 3.19
CA ILE A 236 6.97 10.12 1.80
C ILE A 236 5.53 9.69 1.52
N VAL A 237 4.70 10.60 1.03
CA VAL A 237 3.37 10.29 0.49
C VAL A 237 3.45 10.30 -1.03
N VAL A 238 3.04 9.22 -1.67
CA VAL A 238 3.00 9.12 -3.14
C VAL A 238 1.57 9.23 -3.61
N LEU A 239 1.28 10.28 -4.37
CA LEU A 239 -0.07 10.53 -4.88
C LEU A 239 -0.40 9.63 -6.05
N ASN A 240 -1.68 9.34 -6.21
CA ASN A 240 -2.19 8.62 -7.37
C ASN A 240 -2.06 9.47 -8.65
N LEU A 241 -1.97 8.81 -9.78
CA LEU A 241 -1.84 9.47 -11.10
C LEU A 241 -3.17 10.03 -11.60
N GLU A 242 -4.27 9.39 -11.20
CA GLU A 242 -5.64 9.77 -11.58
C GLU A 242 -6.58 9.50 -10.42
N GLU A 243 -7.74 10.12 -10.45
CA GLU A 243 -8.86 9.78 -9.58
C GLU A 243 -9.31 8.33 -9.83
N GLN A 244 -9.79 7.68 -8.79
CA GLN A 244 -10.30 6.32 -8.88
C GLN A 244 -11.83 6.34 -8.85
N ALA A 245 -12.44 5.89 -9.94
CA ALA A 245 -13.89 5.74 -9.99
C ALA A 245 -14.37 4.86 -8.84
N GLY A 246 -15.40 5.32 -8.11
CA GLY A 246 -15.96 4.65 -6.94
C GLY A 246 -15.32 5.04 -5.61
N GLU A 247 -14.04 5.40 -5.57
CA GLU A 247 -13.40 5.85 -4.31
C GLU A 247 -13.14 7.36 -4.26
N THR A 248 -12.42 7.88 -5.23
CA THR A 248 -11.93 9.26 -5.24
C THR A 248 -12.38 10.02 -6.49
N GLY A 249 -13.55 9.64 -7.04
CA GLY A 249 -14.14 10.37 -8.17
C GLY A 249 -14.32 11.85 -7.83
N GLY A 250 -13.73 12.73 -8.65
CA GLY A 250 -13.73 14.17 -8.43
C GLY A 250 -12.69 14.69 -7.42
N PHE A 251 -11.84 13.82 -6.85
CA PHE A 251 -10.79 14.25 -5.94
C PHE A 251 -9.63 14.89 -6.69
N SER A 252 -9.22 16.05 -6.21
CA SER A 252 -7.93 16.63 -6.56
C SER A 252 -6.78 15.96 -5.78
N PRO A 253 -5.52 16.16 -6.17
CA PRO A 253 -4.36 15.76 -5.35
C PRO A 253 -4.40 16.33 -3.93
N GLU A 254 -4.95 17.54 -3.75
CA GLU A 254 -5.12 18.20 -2.47
C GLU A 254 -6.13 17.49 -1.58
N ASP A 255 -7.22 16.99 -2.14
CA ASP A 255 -8.25 16.24 -1.40
C ASP A 255 -7.69 14.94 -0.80
N HIS A 256 -6.80 14.27 -1.52
CA HIS A 256 -6.10 13.09 -1.00
C HIS A 256 -5.29 13.43 0.26
N LEU A 257 -4.57 14.54 0.27
CA LEU A 257 -3.82 14.99 1.44
C LEU A 257 -4.73 15.42 2.59
N ALA A 258 -5.85 16.10 2.28
CA ALA A 258 -6.83 16.50 3.28
C ALA A 258 -7.43 15.30 4.01
N VAL A 259 -7.81 14.25 3.27
CA VAL A 259 -8.31 12.99 3.86
C VAL A 259 -7.25 12.30 4.72
N LEU A 260 -5.99 12.29 4.28
CA LEU A 260 -4.90 11.72 5.10
C LEU A 260 -4.74 12.51 6.41
N ALA A 261 -4.76 13.84 6.35
CA ALA A 261 -4.64 14.69 7.53
C ALA A 261 -5.86 14.56 8.48
N GLU A 262 -7.06 14.32 7.94
CA GLU A 262 -8.26 14.07 8.76
C GLU A 262 -8.11 12.77 9.57
N HIS A 263 -7.61 11.71 8.96
CA HIS A 263 -7.48 10.40 9.61
C HIS A 263 -6.21 10.25 10.44
N ALA A 264 -5.18 11.04 10.15
CA ALA A 264 -3.90 11.03 10.84
C ALA A 264 -3.37 12.45 11.09
N PRO A 265 -4.05 13.26 11.93
CA PRO A 265 -3.68 14.67 12.16
C PRO A 265 -2.30 14.85 12.81
N ASP A 266 -1.81 13.81 13.50
CA ASP A 266 -0.51 13.81 14.18
C ASP A 266 0.63 13.27 13.29
N LEU A 267 0.34 12.85 12.05
CA LEU A 267 1.33 12.33 11.12
C LEU A 267 2.15 13.47 10.52
N THR A 268 3.46 13.44 10.70
CA THR A 268 4.36 14.38 10.02
C THR A 268 4.73 13.86 8.64
N VAL A 269 4.27 14.53 7.58
CA VAL A 269 4.68 14.24 6.20
C VAL A 269 5.89 15.10 5.85
N HIS A 270 6.94 14.49 5.30
CA HIS A 270 8.18 15.19 4.94
C HIS A 270 8.26 15.49 3.44
N THR A 271 7.75 14.58 2.63
CA THR A 271 7.79 14.70 1.16
C THR A 271 6.48 14.22 0.55
N VAL A 272 5.95 14.96 -0.39
CA VAL A 272 4.86 14.52 -1.26
C VAL A 272 5.41 14.35 -2.66
N LEU A 273 5.33 13.12 -3.19
CA LEU A 273 5.70 12.80 -4.58
C LEU A 273 4.45 12.80 -5.45
N ALA A 274 4.46 13.61 -6.49
CA ALA A 274 3.38 13.73 -7.45
C ALA A 274 3.91 13.59 -8.89
N ASP A 275 3.09 13.02 -9.78
CA ASP A 275 3.42 12.98 -11.19
C ASP A 275 3.21 14.33 -11.87
N ARG A 276 4.10 14.69 -12.79
CA ARG A 276 4.05 15.96 -13.50
C ARG A 276 2.81 16.11 -14.37
N GLY A 277 2.39 15.03 -15.02
CA GLY A 277 1.20 15.02 -15.87
C GLY A 277 -0.08 15.12 -15.07
N SER A 278 -0.13 14.44 -13.92
CA SER A 278 -1.31 14.41 -13.04
C SER A 278 -1.57 15.74 -12.33
N VAL A 279 -0.52 16.48 -11.99
CA VAL A 279 -0.67 17.77 -11.29
C VAL A 279 -1.12 18.88 -12.24
N GLY A 280 -0.64 18.88 -13.50
CA GLY A 280 -1.07 19.82 -14.53
C GLY A 280 -1.10 21.28 -14.07
N GLU A 281 -2.26 21.95 -14.29
CA GLU A 281 -2.49 23.35 -13.89
C GLU A 281 -2.68 23.52 -12.37
N GLY A 282 -2.95 22.44 -11.62
CA GLY A 282 -3.13 22.43 -10.16
C GLY A 282 -1.84 22.58 -9.34
N LEU A 283 -0.66 22.60 -10.00
CA LEU A 283 0.64 22.61 -9.32
C LEU A 283 0.77 23.70 -8.23
N ALA A 284 0.29 24.91 -8.49
CA ALA A 284 0.41 26.00 -7.53
C ALA A 284 -0.45 25.78 -6.25
N GLY A 285 -1.65 25.20 -6.43
CA GLY A 285 -2.55 24.82 -5.33
C GLY A 285 -1.93 23.71 -4.48
N LEU A 286 -1.50 22.63 -5.13
CA LEU A 286 -0.85 21.53 -4.45
C LEU A 286 0.41 21.98 -3.70
N ALA A 287 1.27 22.81 -4.32
CA ALA A 287 2.48 23.31 -3.67
C ALA A 287 2.15 24.16 -2.42
N HIS A 288 1.08 24.96 -2.47
CA HIS A 288 0.63 25.73 -1.32
C HIS A 288 0.16 24.83 -0.16
N ILE A 289 -0.64 23.81 -0.45
CA ILE A 289 -1.15 22.87 0.56
C ILE A 289 0.01 22.06 1.16
N VAL A 290 0.90 21.50 0.32
CA VAL A 290 2.06 20.73 0.79
C VAL A 290 2.96 21.57 1.70
N ALA A 291 3.21 22.83 1.32
CA ALA A 291 3.98 23.76 2.17
C ALA A 291 3.28 24.06 3.50
N ALA A 292 1.94 24.14 3.53
CA ALA A 292 1.18 24.33 4.77
C ALA A 292 1.31 23.12 5.73
N TYR A 293 1.53 21.92 5.21
CA TYR A 293 1.89 20.74 6.01
C TYR A 293 3.36 20.69 6.43
N GLY A 294 4.18 21.66 6.01
CA GLY A 294 5.63 21.67 6.27
C GLY A 294 6.42 20.65 5.43
N ALA A 295 5.81 20.09 4.40
CA ALA A 295 6.40 19.08 3.54
C ALA A 295 7.06 19.68 2.28
N GLU A 296 7.99 18.94 1.67
CA GLU A 296 8.55 19.23 0.34
C GLU A 296 7.68 18.58 -0.75
N LEU A 297 7.27 19.36 -1.75
CA LEU A 297 6.65 18.82 -2.96
C LEU A 297 7.71 18.44 -3.99
N VAL A 298 7.78 17.16 -4.34
CA VAL A 298 8.59 16.64 -5.44
C VAL A 298 7.67 16.31 -6.61
N VAL A 299 7.84 17.02 -7.73
CA VAL A 299 7.09 16.76 -8.96
C VAL A 299 8.04 16.15 -9.98
N ASP A 300 7.76 14.92 -10.38
CA ASP A 300 8.60 14.16 -11.30
C ASP A 300 7.74 13.46 -12.37
N ASP A 301 8.37 12.92 -13.40
CA ASP A 301 7.72 12.06 -14.38
C ASP A 301 7.78 10.62 -13.83
N VAL A 302 6.70 10.15 -13.24
CA VAL A 302 6.60 8.79 -12.65
C VAL A 302 5.51 7.93 -13.27
N ALA A 303 4.76 8.46 -14.25
CA ALA A 303 3.72 7.74 -14.96
C ALA A 303 4.29 6.80 -16.03
N ALA A 304 3.60 5.69 -16.29
CA ALA A 304 3.88 4.83 -17.44
C ALA A 304 3.58 5.55 -18.76
N ASN A 305 4.37 5.23 -19.80
CA ASN A 305 4.23 5.88 -21.11
C ASN A 305 3.12 5.27 -21.99
N ASP A 306 2.39 4.28 -21.49
CA ASP A 306 1.35 3.54 -22.23
C ASP A 306 -0.06 4.15 -22.10
N GLY A 307 -0.17 5.29 -21.43
CA GLY A 307 -1.44 5.98 -21.16
C GLY A 307 -2.29 5.31 -20.08
N SER A 308 -1.78 4.31 -19.39
CA SER A 308 -2.47 3.72 -18.25
C SER A 308 -2.18 4.52 -16.97
N PRO A 309 -3.10 4.54 -15.98
CA PRO A 309 -2.91 5.22 -14.70
C PRO A 309 -2.01 4.39 -13.77
N ARG A 310 -0.86 3.95 -14.27
CA ARG A 310 0.12 3.15 -13.52
C ARG A 310 1.45 3.87 -13.41
N HIS A 311 2.07 3.75 -12.27
CA HIS A 311 3.44 4.23 -12.07
C HIS A 311 4.42 3.35 -12.86
N ASP A 312 5.36 3.99 -13.53
CA ASP A 312 6.51 3.32 -14.14
C ASP A 312 7.54 2.97 -13.07
N VAL A 313 7.88 1.69 -12.98
CA VAL A 313 8.76 1.16 -11.93
C VAL A 313 10.16 1.79 -11.96
N VAL A 314 10.70 2.06 -13.17
CA VAL A 314 12.05 2.64 -13.32
C VAL A 314 12.05 4.11 -12.92
N LYS A 315 11.11 4.88 -13.46
CA LYS A 315 10.96 6.30 -13.14
C LYS A 315 10.67 6.52 -11.65
N LEU A 316 9.83 5.67 -11.05
CA LEU A 316 9.52 5.72 -9.62
C LEU A 316 10.75 5.38 -8.76
N ALA A 317 11.55 4.39 -9.15
CA ALA A 317 12.82 4.07 -8.51
C ALA A 317 13.80 5.25 -8.55
N ASP A 318 13.92 5.90 -9.71
CA ASP A 318 14.76 7.09 -9.86
C ASP A 318 14.28 8.25 -8.98
N ALA A 319 12.96 8.47 -8.86
CA ALA A 319 12.38 9.48 -7.98
C ALA A 319 12.69 9.17 -6.51
N TYR A 320 12.46 7.93 -6.06
CA TYR A 320 12.81 7.49 -4.71
C TYR A 320 14.31 7.66 -4.43
N SER A 321 15.18 7.23 -5.34
CA SER A 321 16.64 7.40 -5.18
C SER A 321 17.03 8.85 -4.93
N ARG A 322 16.43 9.79 -5.68
CA ARG A 322 16.69 11.23 -5.50
C ARG A 322 16.16 11.77 -4.17
N ILE A 323 15.02 11.28 -3.69
CA ILE A 323 14.44 11.70 -2.41
C ILE A 323 15.28 11.13 -1.26
N LEU A 324 15.60 9.83 -1.28
CA LEU A 324 16.37 9.17 -0.24
C LEU A 324 17.78 9.76 -0.10
N ALA A 325 18.38 10.21 -1.19
CA ALA A 325 19.72 10.84 -1.19
C ALA A 325 19.76 12.22 -0.49
N ARG A 326 18.61 12.85 -0.21
CA ARG A 326 18.52 14.16 0.44
C ARG A 326 18.34 14.07 1.96
N GLY A 327 18.07 12.89 2.47
CA GLY A 327 17.86 12.59 3.90
C GLY A 327 19.10 12.09 4.56
#